data_a074bcb2ac622a25ed92d4bf7e642f49
#
_entry.id   a074bcb2ac622a25ed92d4bf7e642f49
#
_cell.length_a   1.000
_cell.length_b   1.000
_cell.length_c   1.000
_cell.angle_alpha   90.00
_cell.angle_beta   90.00
_cell.angle_gamma   90.00
#
_symmetry.space_group_name_H-M   'P 1'
#
loop_
_entity.id
_entity.type
_entity.pdbx_description
1 polymer ?
#
loop_
_entity_poly.entity_id
_entity_poly.type
_entity_poly.pdbx_seq_one_letter_code
_entity_poly.pdbx_strand_id
1 'polypeptide(L)'
;MKVAGAPISWGVCEVPGWGYQMSSDRVLTEMRIAGLTATELGPEGFLPTDTAELVSTLNNHGLSCVGGFVPVVLFDEDHDPLDDLAGPLESLVAAGAGVVVLAAATGAEGYDDRPLLSEKQWETLLSNLDRLACVVAARGLIAVLHPHVGTMVENRAEVDRVLAGSDIALCLDTGHLLIGGTDPLDLAREVPDRIRHAHLKDVNAALAARVQSGELTYTQAVAEGMYVPLGAGDVDIAGIVKALEDNGFDGWYVMEQDNILDAEPEGSEGGAGPLADVQASVSFLQKVTSGVSA
;
A
#
# COMPACT_ATOMS: atom_id res chain seq x y z
N MET A 1 -5.97 16.93 5.97
CA MET A 1 -5.31 15.69 5.50
C MET A 1 -5.32 14.65 6.62
N LYS A 2 -5.71 13.41 6.35
CA LYS A 2 -5.67 12.27 7.27
C LYS A 2 -4.45 11.43 6.91
N VAL A 3 -3.52 11.21 7.85
CA VAL A 3 -2.25 10.51 7.62
C VAL A 3 -2.17 9.26 8.48
N ALA A 4 -1.77 8.16 7.91
CA ALA A 4 -1.50 6.89 8.57
C ALA A 4 -0.14 6.32 8.13
N GLY A 5 0.33 5.29 8.80
CA GLY A 5 1.49 4.51 8.38
C GLY A 5 1.11 3.07 8.09
N ALA A 6 2.07 2.32 7.53
CA ALA A 6 1.93 0.89 7.33
C ALA A 6 3.19 0.16 7.83
N PRO A 7 3.05 -1.07 8.33
CA PRO A 7 4.16 -1.85 8.89
C PRO A 7 5.30 -2.14 7.92
N ILE A 8 5.05 -2.10 6.61
CA ILE A 8 6.07 -2.29 5.57
C ILE A 8 7.22 -1.27 5.68
N SER A 9 6.93 -0.05 6.18
CA SER A 9 7.97 0.95 6.45
C SER A 9 8.98 0.51 7.50
N TRP A 10 8.66 -0.50 8.30
CA TRP A 10 9.52 -1.16 9.28
C TRP A 10 10.00 -2.55 8.83
N GLY A 11 9.95 -2.84 7.53
CA GLY A 11 10.40 -4.10 6.94
C GLY A 11 9.44 -5.27 7.16
N VAL A 12 8.22 -5.03 7.63
CA VAL A 12 7.21 -6.08 7.85
C VAL A 12 6.47 -6.36 6.55
N CYS A 13 6.66 -7.56 6.01
CA CYS A 13 6.13 -7.96 4.69
C CYS A 13 5.67 -9.42 4.73
N GLU A 14 4.68 -9.76 3.89
CA GLU A 14 4.17 -11.12 3.74
C GLU A 14 5.08 -12.04 2.92
N VAL A 15 6.01 -11.46 2.14
CA VAL A 15 6.88 -12.24 1.25
C VAL A 15 7.90 -13.04 2.04
N PRO A 16 7.97 -14.37 1.88
CA PRO A 16 8.95 -15.20 2.55
C PRO A 16 10.38 -14.75 2.21
N GLY A 17 11.21 -14.60 3.24
CA GLY A 17 12.62 -14.19 3.05
C GLY A 17 12.82 -12.70 2.80
N TRP A 18 11.83 -11.85 3.01
CA TRP A 18 11.90 -10.40 2.84
C TRP A 18 12.92 -9.69 3.76
N GLY A 19 13.57 -10.41 4.64
CA GLY A 19 14.53 -9.85 5.60
C GLY A 19 14.04 -9.96 7.04
N TYR A 20 14.65 -9.18 7.93
CA TYR A 20 14.28 -9.17 9.35
C TYR A 20 12.89 -8.56 9.55
N GLN A 21 12.01 -9.28 10.24
CA GLN A 21 10.66 -8.85 10.56
C GLN A 21 10.62 -8.25 11.96
N MET A 22 10.36 -6.94 12.05
CA MET A 22 10.25 -6.27 13.36
C MET A 22 8.98 -6.71 14.09
N SER A 23 9.05 -6.77 15.44
CA SER A 23 7.88 -7.14 16.25
C SER A 23 6.79 -6.07 16.19
N SER A 24 5.52 -6.51 16.29
CA SER A 24 4.37 -5.60 16.26
C SER A 24 4.42 -4.56 17.38
N ASP A 25 4.80 -4.94 18.60
CA ASP A 25 4.91 -4.01 19.73
C ASP A 25 5.89 -2.88 19.45
N ARG A 26 7.07 -3.20 18.89
CA ARG A 26 8.07 -2.19 18.52
C ARG A 26 7.57 -1.28 17.39
N VAL A 27 7.04 -1.85 16.31
CA VAL A 27 6.53 -1.08 15.17
C VAL A 27 5.43 -0.12 15.58
N LEU A 28 4.42 -0.59 16.32
CA LEU A 28 3.31 0.24 16.76
C LEU A 28 3.77 1.33 17.75
N THR A 29 4.75 1.03 18.62
CA THR A 29 5.38 2.01 19.50
C THR A 29 6.11 3.08 18.69
N GLU A 30 6.91 2.71 17.70
CA GLU A 30 7.65 3.65 16.85
C GLU A 30 6.72 4.49 15.96
N MET A 31 5.60 3.93 15.49
CA MET A 31 4.55 4.72 14.82
C MET A 31 4.05 5.86 15.72
N ARG A 32 3.80 5.56 17.00
CA ARG A 32 3.39 6.61 17.98
C ARG A 32 4.47 7.64 18.23
N ILE A 33 5.73 7.22 18.34
CA ILE A 33 6.89 8.13 18.48
C ILE A 33 7.01 9.03 17.23
N ALA A 34 6.76 8.51 16.04
CA ALA A 34 6.72 9.29 14.80
C ALA A 34 5.53 10.28 14.74
N GLY A 35 4.60 10.21 15.69
CA GLY A 35 3.43 11.09 15.74
C GLY A 35 2.20 10.58 14.99
N LEU A 36 2.22 9.34 14.52
CA LEU A 36 1.07 8.72 13.87
C LEU A 36 -0.02 8.35 14.87
N THR A 37 -1.27 8.43 14.44
CA THR A 37 -2.45 8.05 15.22
C THR A 37 -3.27 6.95 14.53
N ALA A 38 -2.83 6.51 13.36
CA ALA A 38 -3.53 5.54 12.53
C ALA A 38 -2.52 4.68 11.75
N THR A 39 -2.92 3.45 11.44
CA THR A 39 -2.12 2.44 10.73
C THR A 39 -2.99 1.55 9.85
N GLU A 40 -2.39 0.94 8.82
CA GLU A 40 -2.91 -0.28 8.23
C GLU A 40 -2.50 -1.50 9.06
N LEU A 41 -3.20 -2.65 8.88
CA LEU A 41 -2.99 -3.84 9.74
C LEU A 41 -1.66 -4.55 9.47
N GLY A 42 -1.08 -4.39 8.27
CA GLY A 42 0.06 -5.22 7.85
C GLY A 42 -0.33 -6.66 7.50
N PRO A 43 0.65 -7.53 7.22
CA PRO A 43 0.41 -8.89 6.77
C PRO A 43 -0.16 -9.80 7.87
N GLU A 44 -0.72 -10.94 7.43
CA GLU A 44 -1.22 -11.97 8.36
C GLU A 44 -0.13 -12.44 9.32
N GLY A 45 -0.47 -12.56 10.59
CA GLY A 45 0.45 -12.97 11.65
C GLY A 45 1.31 -11.85 12.25
N PHE A 46 1.31 -10.65 11.68
CA PHE A 46 1.97 -9.49 12.28
C PHE A 46 1.23 -9.00 13.53
N LEU A 47 -0.09 -8.88 13.44
CA LEU A 47 -0.98 -8.57 14.57
C LEU A 47 -1.75 -9.83 15.01
N PRO A 48 -2.34 -9.84 16.22
CA PRO A 48 -3.15 -10.97 16.67
C PRO A 48 -4.28 -11.29 15.70
N THR A 49 -4.50 -12.60 15.46
CA THR A 49 -5.61 -13.10 14.62
C THR A 49 -6.95 -13.11 15.35
N ASP A 50 -6.95 -13.20 16.69
CA ASP A 50 -8.15 -12.98 17.49
C ASP A 50 -8.57 -11.52 17.43
N THR A 51 -9.79 -11.25 17.02
CA THR A 51 -10.29 -9.88 16.78
C THR A 51 -10.34 -9.03 18.06
N ALA A 52 -10.60 -9.62 19.21
CA ALA A 52 -10.62 -8.87 20.47
C ALA A 52 -9.19 -8.50 20.91
N GLU A 53 -8.24 -9.40 20.73
CA GLU A 53 -6.83 -9.14 20.99
C GLU A 53 -6.27 -8.11 20.01
N LEU A 54 -6.63 -8.19 18.73
CA LEU A 54 -6.28 -7.19 17.69
C LEU A 54 -6.72 -5.78 18.11
N VAL A 55 -8.01 -5.63 18.42
CA VAL A 55 -8.57 -4.33 18.83
C VAL A 55 -7.90 -3.83 20.12
N SER A 56 -7.67 -4.71 21.08
CA SER A 56 -6.97 -4.37 22.33
C SER A 56 -5.54 -3.90 22.07
N THR A 57 -4.81 -4.58 21.17
CA THR A 57 -3.43 -4.24 20.79
C THR A 57 -3.36 -2.85 20.18
N LEU A 58 -4.20 -2.55 19.20
CA LEU A 58 -4.27 -1.22 18.57
C LEU A 58 -4.62 -0.13 19.59
N ASN A 59 -5.62 -0.36 20.43
CA ASN A 59 -6.04 0.60 21.46
C ASN A 59 -4.93 0.86 22.49
N ASN A 60 -4.21 -0.16 22.92
CA ASN A 60 -3.10 -0.03 23.88
C ASN A 60 -1.97 0.84 23.32
N HIS A 61 -1.75 0.83 22.00
CA HIS A 61 -0.80 1.70 21.33
C HIS A 61 -1.41 3.05 20.90
N GLY A 62 -2.72 3.26 21.10
CA GLY A 62 -3.40 4.50 20.71
C GLY A 62 -3.45 4.72 19.19
N LEU A 63 -3.53 3.64 18.42
CA LEU A 63 -3.64 3.66 16.97
C LEU A 63 -5.03 3.20 16.52
N SER A 64 -5.62 3.88 15.53
CA SER A 64 -6.81 3.42 14.82
C SER A 64 -6.41 2.66 13.55
N CYS A 65 -7.21 1.66 13.18
CA CYS A 65 -7.06 0.99 11.89
C CYS A 65 -7.76 1.78 10.79
N VAL A 66 -7.09 1.96 9.64
CA VAL A 66 -7.67 2.65 8.47
C VAL A 66 -7.99 1.69 7.34
N GLY A 67 -7.23 0.63 7.20
CA GLY A 67 -7.33 -0.36 6.14
C GLY A 67 -6.31 -1.48 6.30
N GLY A 68 -6.15 -2.25 5.25
CA GLY A 68 -5.12 -3.27 5.17
C GLY A 68 -5.03 -3.85 3.76
N PHE A 69 -3.81 -4.21 3.40
CA PHE A 69 -3.48 -4.84 2.13
C PHE A 69 -3.93 -6.30 2.13
N VAL A 70 -4.67 -6.70 1.09
CA VAL A 70 -5.20 -8.06 0.92
C VAL A 70 -4.89 -8.54 -0.49
N PRO A 71 -3.88 -9.41 -0.66
CA PRO A 71 -3.61 -10.04 -1.94
C PRO A 71 -4.70 -11.08 -2.25
N VAL A 72 -5.27 -11.02 -3.45
CA VAL A 72 -6.38 -11.88 -3.88
C VAL A 72 -6.15 -12.39 -5.29
N VAL A 73 -6.30 -13.70 -5.51
CA VAL A 73 -6.27 -14.28 -6.85
C VAL A 73 -7.61 -14.05 -7.53
N LEU A 74 -7.64 -13.15 -8.53
CA LEU A 74 -8.87 -12.66 -9.16
C LEU A 74 -9.15 -13.26 -10.53
N PHE A 75 -8.16 -13.81 -11.21
CA PHE A 75 -8.23 -14.20 -12.63
C PHE A 75 -8.51 -15.68 -12.86
N ASP A 76 -8.42 -16.50 -11.83
CA ASP A 76 -8.60 -17.94 -11.91
C ASP A 76 -10.09 -18.29 -11.74
N GLU A 77 -10.68 -18.97 -12.74
CA GLU A 77 -12.08 -19.38 -12.72
C GLU A 77 -12.36 -20.51 -11.72
N ASP A 78 -11.32 -21.27 -11.36
CA ASP A 78 -11.42 -22.40 -10.43
C ASP A 78 -11.17 -21.97 -8.98
N HIS A 79 -10.80 -20.68 -8.73
CA HIS A 79 -10.57 -20.10 -7.41
C HIS A 79 -11.68 -19.11 -7.02
N ASP A 80 -12.26 -19.27 -5.84
CA ASP A 80 -13.17 -18.26 -5.29
C ASP A 80 -12.40 -17.18 -4.51
N PRO A 81 -12.32 -15.94 -5.01
CA PRO A 81 -11.55 -14.88 -4.35
C PRO A 81 -12.10 -14.50 -2.96
N LEU A 82 -13.30 -14.96 -2.58
CA LEU A 82 -13.81 -14.80 -1.22
C LEU A 82 -13.03 -15.64 -0.20
N ASP A 83 -12.39 -16.73 -0.63
CA ASP A 83 -11.57 -17.55 0.26
C ASP A 83 -10.33 -16.76 0.75
N ASP A 84 -9.76 -15.90 -0.11
CA ASP A 84 -8.65 -15.03 0.25
C ASP A 84 -9.09 -13.85 1.12
N LEU A 85 -10.30 -13.34 0.90
CA LEU A 85 -10.80 -12.11 1.51
C LEU A 85 -11.45 -12.33 2.89
N ALA A 86 -12.08 -13.48 3.14
CA ALA A 86 -12.99 -13.66 4.28
C ALA A 86 -12.33 -13.38 5.64
N GLY A 87 -11.18 -13.96 5.91
CA GLY A 87 -10.43 -13.77 7.17
C GLY A 87 -9.97 -12.31 7.37
N PRO A 88 -9.23 -11.72 6.40
CA PRO A 88 -8.83 -10.33 6.46
C PRO A 88 -10.01 -9.36 6.63
N LEU A 89 -11.14 -9.59 5.94
CA LEU A 89 -12.32 -8.74 6.04
C LEU A 89 -12.91 -8.72 7.46
N GLU A 90 -12.98 -9.88 8.14
CA GLU A 90 -13.44 -9.94 9.54
C GLU A 90 -12.53 -9.14 10.47
N SER A 91 -11.22 -9.24 10.29
CA SER A 91 -10.23 -8.49 11.07
C SER A 91 -10.37 -6.99 10.85
N LEU A 92 -10.51 -6.55 9.59
CA LEU A 92 -10.68 -5.14 9.22
C LEU A 92 -11.98 -4.56 9.78
N VAL A 93 -13.10 -5.30 9.68
CA VAL A 93 -14.39 -4.89 10.27
C VAL A 93 -14.27 -4.74 11.79
N ALA A 94 -13.67 -5.72 12.47
CA ALA A 94 -13.50 -5.69 13.91
C ALA A 94 -12.60 -4.54 14.36
N ALA A 95 -11.54 -4.24 13.61
CA ALA A 95 -10.63 -3.12 13.89
C ALA A 95 -11.22 -1.74 13.55
N GLY A 96 -12.42 -1.68 12.94
CA GLY A 96 -13.08 -0.43 12.57
C GLY A 96 -12.44 0.25 11.35
N ALA A 97 -11.81 -0.51 10.47
CA ALA A 97 -11.24 -0.01 9.22
C ALA A 97 -12.32 0.57 8.29
N GLY A 98 -11.93 1.49 7.43
CA GLY A 98 -12.80 2.05 6.39
C GLY A 98 -12.55 1.46 5.01
N VAL A 99 -11.39 0.85 4.78
CA VAL A 99 -10.92 0.45 3.45
C VAL A 99 -10.35 -0.97 3.47
N VAL A 100 -10.61 -1.71 2.38
CA VAL A 100 -9.91 -2.95 2.01
C VAL A 100 -9.07 -2.66 0.79
N VAL A 101 -7.75 -2.80 0.89
CA VAL A 101 -6.81 -2.53 -0.19
C VAL A 101 -6.51 -3.86 -0.90
N LEU A 102 -7.19 -4.11 -2.02
CA LEU A 102 -7.05 -5.34 -2.80
C LEU A 102 -5.86 -5.25 -3.75
N ALA A 103 -5.02 -6.26 -3.79
CA ALA A 103 -4.02 -6.44 -4.83
C ALA A 103 -4.34 -7.69 -5.67
N ALA A 104 -4.24 -7.58 -6.99
CA ALA A 104 -4.55 -8.68 -7.90
C ALA A 104 -3.37 -9.68 -7.95
N ALA A 105 -3.28 -10.53 -6.93
CA ALA A 105 -2.18 -11.48 -6.76
C ALA A 105 -2.05 -12.46 -7.92
N THR A 106 -0.81 -12.91 -8.16
CA THR A 106 -0.51 -13.94 -9.17
C THR A 106 -0.79 -15.36 -8.69
N GLY A 107 -0.95 -15.55 -7.37
CA GLY A 107 -0.98 -16.88 -6.75
C GLY A 107 0.42 -17.50 -6.54
N ALA A 108 1.48 -16.83 -6.97
CA ALA A 108 2.87 -17.20 -6.70
C ALA A 108 3.45 -16.36 -5.55
N GLU A 109 4.57 -16.83 -4.98
CA GLU A 109 5.29 -16.07 -3.94
C GLU A 109 6.12 -14.95 -4.55
N GLY A 110 6.15 -13.78 -3.89
CA GLY A 110 6.97 -12.63 -4.26
C GLY A 110 6.39 -11.78 -5.40
N TYR A 111 7.19 -10.79 -5.83
CA TYR A 111 6.78 -9.76 -6.77
C TYR A 111 7.73 -9.61 -7.98
N ASP A 112 8.60 -10.58 -8.21
CA ASP A 112 9.61 -10.49 -9.28
C ASP A 112 9.14 -11.07 -10.61
N ASP A 113 8.13 -11.95 -10.59
CA ASP A 113 7.59 -12.62 -11.78
C ASP A 113 6.06 -12.60 -11.80
N ARG A 114 5.48 -12.38 -12.98
CA ARG A 114 4.03 -12.46 -13.19
C ARG A 114 3.65 -13.02 -14.57
N PRO A 115 2.57 -13.81 -14.67
CA PRO A 115 2.09 -14.31 -15.96
C PRO A 115 1.37 -13.22 -16.74
N LEU A 116 1.20 -13.45 -18.04
CA LEU A 116 0.29 -12.67 -18.89
C LEU A 116 -1.10 -13.30 -18.87
N LEU A 117 -2.13 -12.50 -18.66
CA LEU A 117 -3.51 -12.95 -18.68
C LEU A 117 -4.07 -13.00 -20.11
N SER A 118 -4.83 -14.06 -20.41
CA SER A 118 -5.70 -14.13 -21.58
C SER A 118 -6.91 -13.19 -21.41
N GLU A 119 -7.63 -12.89 -22.50
CA GLU A 119 -8.85 -12.09 -22.46
C GLU A 119 -9.90 -12.66 -21.49
N LYS A 120 -10.07 -13.98 -21.48
CA LYS A 120 -10.99 -14.64 -20.56
C LYS A 120 -10.61 -14.45 -19.09
N GLN A 121 -9.33 -14.55 -18.77
CA GLN A 121 -8.84 -14.30 -17.41
C GLN A 121 -9.03 -12.83 -16.99
N TRP A 122 -8.87 -11.91 -17.93
CA TRP A 122 -9.19 -10.52 -17.68
C TRP A 122 -10.69 -10.27 -17.39
N GLU A 123 -11.58 -10.91 -18.17
CA GLU A 123 -13.03 -10.85 -17.89
C GLU A 123 -13.35 -11.38 -16.50
N THR A 124 -12.74 -12.48 -16.09
CA THR A 124 -12.88 -13.07 -14.75
C THR A 124 -12.37 -12.11 -13.66
N LEU A 125 -11.17 -11.54 -13.84
CA LEU A 125 -10.57 -10.57 -12.92
C LEU A 125 -11.48 -9.36 -12.70
N LEU A 126 -11.95 -8.73 -13.77
CA LEU A 126 -12.82 -7.55 -13.72
C LEU A 126 -14.16 -7.87 -13.03
N SER A 127 -14.78 -8.98 -13.36
CA SER A 127 -16.01 -9.45 -12.72
C SER A 127 -15.82 -9.71 -11.23
N ASN A 128 -14.68 -10.31 -10.83
CA ASN A 128 -14.37 -10.57 -9.44
C ASN A 128 -14.08 -9.28 -8.65
N LEU A 129 -13.44 -8.27 -9.25
CA LEU A 129 -13.29 -6.95 -8.62
C LEU A 129 -14.63 -6.34 -8.23
N ASP A 130 -15.61 -6.30 -9.16
CA ASP A 130 -16.94 -5.75 -8.88
C ASP A 130 -17.69 -6.59 -7.84
N ARG A 131 -17.54 -7.92 -7.90
CA ARG A 131 -18.13 -8.84 -6.91
C ARG A 131 -17.57 -8.57 -5.52
N LEU A 132 -16.26 -8.47 -5.36
CA LEU A 132 -15.63 -8.19 -4.07
C LEU A 132 -15.98 -6.79 -3.56
N ALA A 133 -16.05 -5.79 -4.44
CA ALA A 133 -16.48 -4.45 -4.07
C ALA A 133 -17.89 -4.45 -3.45
N CYS A 134 -18.82 -5.23 -4.02
CA CYS A 134 -20.17 -5.40 -3.44
C CYS A 134 -20.15 -6.09 -2.07
N VAL A 135 -19.33 -7.13 -1.90
CA VAL A 135 -19.22 -7.87 -0.62
C VAL A 135 -18.64 -6.96 0.46
N VAL A 136 -17.57 -6.23 0.16
CA VAL A 136 -16.92 -5.28 1.08
C VAL A 136 -17.87 -4.15 1.45
N ALA A 137 -18.61 -3.59 0.47
CA ALA A 137 -19.59 -2.54 0.72
C ALA A 137 -20.74 -3.01 1.63
N ALA A 138 -21.18 -4.26 1.52
CA ALA A 138 -22.18 -4.85 2.40
C ALA A 138 -21.71 -4.95 3.87
N ARG A 139 -20.41 -4.86 4.13
CA ARG A 139 -19.79 -4.83 5.47
C ARG A 139 -19.49 -3.40 5.94
N GLY A 140 -19.85 -2.37 5.15
CA GLY A 140 -19.63 -0.96 5.46
C GLY A 140 -18.24 -0.41 5.17
N LEU A 141 -17.41 -1.14 4.43
CA LEU A 141 -16.09 -0.70 3.99
C LEU A 141 -16.08 -0.36 2.50
N ILE A 142 -15.00 0.25 2.03
CA ILE A 142 -14.74 0.53 0.62
C ILE A 142 -13.64 -0.42 0.16
N ALA A 143 -13.89 -1.18 -0.92
CA ALA A 143 -12.82 -1.89 -1.62
C ALA A 143 -12.12 -0.94 -2.58
N VAL A 144 -10.80 -0.93 -2.57
CA VAL A 144 -9.97 -0.22 -3.53
C VAL A 144 -9.00 -1.21 -4.18
N LEU A 145 -8.79 -1.11 -5.49
CA LEU A 145 -7.72 -1.85 -6.14
C LEU A 145 -6.43 -1.07 -6.02
N HIS A 146 -5.38 -1.74 -5.63
CA HIS A 146 -4.03 -1.24 -5.55
C HIS A 146 -3.20 -1.80 -6.72
N PRO A 147 -2.94 -1.01 -7.79
CA PRO A 147 -1.96 -1.39 -8.80
C PRO A 147 -0.58 -1.55 -8.15
N HIS A 148 -0.02 -2.77 -8.24
CA HIS A 148 1.19 -3.13 -7.50
C HIS A 148 2.16 -3.89 -8.41
N VAL A 149 3.44 -3.58 -8.33
CA VAL A 149 4.50 -4.30 -9.05
C VAL A 149 4.44 -5.79 -8.74
N GLY A 150 4.58 -6.63 -9.78
CA GLY A 150 4.53 -8.08 -9.63
C GLY A 150 3.13 -8.66 -9.43
N THR A 151 2.06 -7.85 -9.54
CA THR A 151 0.67 -8.33 -9.53
C THR A 151 0.06 -8.32 -10.94
N MET A 152 -1.18 -8.77 -11.10
CA MET A 152 -1.86 -8.80 -12.40
C MET A 152 -2.31 -7.41 -12.88
N VAL A 153 -2.24 -6.37 -12.02
CA VAL A 153 -2.50 -4.97 -12.39
C VAL A 153 -1.32 -4.13 -11.91
N GLU A 154 -0.40 -3.83 -12.81
CA GLU A 154 0.85 -3.13 -12.53
C GLU A 154 1.05 -1.90 -13.41
N ASN A 155 1.01 -2.09 -14.73
CA ASN A 155 1.35 -1.04 -15.70
C ASN A 155 0.12 -0.24 -16.17
N ARG A 156 0.39 0.87 -16.87
CA ARG A 156 -0.64 1.78 -17.34
C ARG A 156 -1.73 1.10 -18.17
N ALA A 157 -1.39 0.21 -19.08
CA ALA A 157 -2.38 -0.46 -19.93
C ALA A 157 -3.33 -1.36 -19.11
N GLU A 158 -2.82 -1.98 -18.04
CA GLU A 158 -3.60 -2.81 -17.13
C GLU A 158 -4.49 -1.93 -16.22
N VAL A 159 -3.97 -0.81 -15.72
CA VAL A 159 -4.77 0.19 -14.99
C VAL A 159 -5.90 0.74 -15.86
N ASP A 160 -5.61 1.12 -17.11
CA ASP A 160 -6.63 1.59 -18.06
C ASP A 160 -7.69 0.52 -18.33
N ARG A 161 -7.29 -0.75 -18.39
CA ARG A 161 -8.22 -1.86 -18.57
C ARG A 161 -9.17 -2.01 -17.37
N VAL A 162 -8.68 -1.88 -16.15
CA VAL A 162 -9.52 -1.87 -14.95
C VAL A 162 -10.45 -0.66 -14.94
N LEU A 163 -9.95 0.53 -15.25
CA LEU A 163 -10.77 1.73 -15.32
C LEU A 163 -11.91 1.64 -16.34
N ALA A 164 -11.68 0.94 -17.43
CA ALA A 164 -12.69 0.74 -18.49
C ALA A 164 -13.68 -0.41 -18.19
N GLY A 165 -13.28 -1.41 -17.41
CA GLY A 165 -14.03 -2.66 -17.27
C GLY A 165 -14.58 -2.95 -15.88
N SER A 166 -14.31 -2.12 -14.88
CA SER A 166 -14.80 -2.26 -13.50
C SER A 166 -15.06 -0.90 -12.87
N ASP A 167 -16.02 -0.84 -11.96
CA ASP A 167 -16.33 0.38 -11.19
C ASP A 167 -15.55 0.46 -9.87
N ILE A 168 -14.64 -0.47 -9.59
CA ILE A 168 -13.86 -0.48 -8.36
C ILE A 168 -13.09 0.82 -8.17
N ALA A 169 -13.08 1.34 -6.94
CA ALA A 169 -12.22 2.46 -6.59
C ALA A 169 -10.73 2.08 -6.60
N LEU A 170 -9.85 3.06 -6.65
CA LEU A 170 -8.40 2.85 -6.65
C LEU A 170 -7.77 3.27 -5.33
N CYS A 171 -6.75 2.54 -4.91
CA CYS A 171 -5.66 3.03 -4.08
C CYS A 171 -4.59 3.61 -5.02
N LEU A 172 -4.34 4.90 -4.93
CA LEU A 172 -3.24 5.54 -5.65
C LEU A 172 -1.95 5.28 -4.89
N ASP A 173 -1.16 4.30 -5.32
CA ASP A 173 0.20 4.12 -4.81
C ASP A 173 1.20 4.85 -5.70
N THR A 174 1.88 5.83 -5.15
CA THR A 174 2.75 6.72 -5.92
C THR A 174 4.05 6.04 -6.37
N GLY A 175 4.54 5.07 -5.62
CA GLY A 175 5.74 4.32 -5.94
C GLY A 175 5.49 3.19 -6.94
N HIS A 176 4.53 2.31 -6.67
CA HIS A 176 4.22 1.19 -7.55
C HIS A 176 3.76 1.65 -8.94
N LEU A 177 2.95 2.71 -9.02
CA LEU A 177 2.55 3.29 -10.30
C LEU A 177 3.77 3.80 -11.08
N LEU A 178 4.68 4.55 -10.44
CA LEU A 178 5.89 5.04 -11.11
C LEU A 178 6.74 3.88 -11.64
N ILE A 179 6.99 2.87 -10.81
CA ILE A 179 7.79 1.68 -11.18
C ILE A 179 7.09 0.90 -12.31
N GLY A 180 5.76 0.78 -12.29
CA GLY A 180 4.95 0.18 -13.36
C GLY A 180 4.83 1.05 -14.63
N GLY A 181 5.50 2.22 -14.67
CA GLY A 181 5.50 3.10 -15.85
C GLY A 181 4.26 3.99 -15.99
N THR A 182 3.49 4.16 -14.92
CA THR A 182 2.35 5.09 -14.85
C THR A 182 2.75 6.32 -14.05
N ASP A 183 2.57 7.53 -14.61
CA ASP A 183 2.75 8.76 -13.83
C ASP A 183 1.60 8.90 -12.80
N PRO A 184 1.89 8.83 -11.49
CA PRO A 184 0.84 8.88 -10.47
C PRO A 184 0.16 10.26 -10.38
N LEU A 185 0.84 11.35 -10.75
CA LEU A 185 0.26 12.69 -10.79
C LEU A 185 -0.74 12.83 -11.92
N ASP A 186 -0.40 12.30 -13.11
CA ASP A 186 -1.33 12.29 -14.24
C ASP A 186 -2.56 11.44 -13.92
N LEU A 187 -2.38 10.26 -13.34
CA LEU A 187 -3.52 9.42 -12.92
C LEU A 187 -4.41 10.12 -11.87
N ALA A 188 -3.80 10.81 -10.89
CA ALA A 188 -4.54 11.57 -9.88
C ALA A 188 -5.40 12.69 -10.49
N ARG A 189 -4.95 13.30 -11.59
CA ARG A 189 -5.69 14.34 -12.32
C ARG A 189 -6.75 13.78 -13.25
N GLU A 190 -6.48 12.63 -13.88
CA GLU A 190 -7.38 12.01 -14.87
C GLU A 190 -8.62 11.39 -14.22
N VAL A 191 -8.46 10.73 -13.08
CA VAL A 191 -9.54 9.95 -12.44
C VAL A 191 -9.68 10.23 -10.94
N PRO A 192 -9.73 11.49 -10.49
CA PRO A 192 -9.74 11.83 -9.07
C PRO A 192 -10.92 11.20 -8.32
N ASP A 193 -12.09 11.08 -8.94
CA ASP A 193 -13.29 10.50 -8.35
C ASP A 193 -13.18 8.98 -8.08
N ARG A 194 -12.22 8.30 -8.76
CA ARG A 194 -11.97 6.88 -8.57
C ARG A 194 -10.99 6.62 -7.41
N ILE A 195 -10.24 7.62 -6.95
CA ILE A 195 -9.23 7.47 -5.90
C ILE A 195 -9.90 7.66 -4.55
N ARG A 196 -9.91 6.61 -3.74
CA ARG A 196 -10.54 6.62 -2.41
C ARG A 196 -9.54 6.34 -1.28
N HIS A 197 -8.33 5.95 -1.63
CA HIS A 197 -7.21 5.69 -0.72
C HIS A 197 -5.90 6.03 -1.42
N ALA A 198 -4.86 6.36 -0.67
CA ALA A 198 -3.56 6.67 -1.26
C ALA A 198 -2.42 6.10 -0.40
N HIS A 199 -1.51 5.38 -1.05
CA HIS A 199 -0.22 5.02 -0.50
C HIS A 199 0.82 5.99 -1.05
N LEU A 200 1.49 6.69 -0.15
CA LEU A 200 2.55 7.63 -0.51
C LEU A 200 3.91 6.96 -0.33
N LYS A 201 4.54 6.68 -1.43
CA LYS A 201 5.90 6.14 -1.54
C LYS A 201 6.74 7.08 -2.39
N ASP A 202 7.92 7.46 -1.95
CA ASP A 202 8.87 8.20 -2.76
C ASP A 202 9.98 7.30 -3.26
N VAL A 203 10.43 7.51 -4.49
CA VAL A 203 11.21 6.54 -5.24
C VAL A 203 12.41 7.21 -5.88
N ASN A 204 13.55 6.54 -5.84
CA ASN A 204 14.69 6.84 -6.68
C ASN A 204 14.39 6.38 -8.13
N ALA A 205 14.13 7.33 -9.02
CA ALA A 205 13.74 7.04 -10.40
C ALA A 205 14.82 6.29 -11.20
N ALA A 206 16.08 6.43 -10.85
CA ALA A 206 17.16 5.70 -11.52
C ALA A 206 17.10 4.20 -11.20
N LEU A 207 16.78 3.82 -9.95
CA LEU A 207 16.56 2.42 -9.57
C LEU A 207 15.25 1.88 -10.16
N ALA A 208 14.18 2.67 -10.15
CA ALA A 208 12.92 2.29 -10.82
C ALA A 208 13.12 2.01 -12.33
N ALA A 209 13.92 2.82 -13.02
CA ALA A 209 14.24 2.60 -14.44
C ALA A 209 15.01 1.28 -14.67
N ARG A 210 15.85 0.85 -13.72
CA ARG A 210 16.55 -0.45 -13.79
C ARG A 210 15.58 -1.62 -13.62
N VAL A 211 14.54 -1.48 -12.80
CA VAL A 211 13.47 -2.48 -12.71
C VAL A 211 12.66 -2.50 -14.00
N GLN A 212 12.24 -1.36 -14.53
CA GLN A 212 11.49 -1.27 -15.78
C GLN A 212 12.23 -1.88 -16.97
N SER A 213 13.56 -1.76 -17.01
CA SER A 213 14.41 -2.34 -18.06
C SER A 213 14.70 -3.83 -17.86
N GLY A 214 14.35 -4.42 -16.73
CA GLY A 214 14.67 -5.80 -16.36
C GLY A 214 16.17 -5.99 -15.97
N GLU A 215 16.90 -4.92 -15.69
CA GLU A 215 18.28 -4.99 -15.18
C GLU A 215 18.31 -5.47 -13.72
N LEU A 216 17.34 -5.04 -12.93
CA LEU A 216 17.12 -5.51 -11.55
C LEU A 216 15.74 -6.13 -11.43
N THR A 217 15.61 -7.12 -10.52
CA THR A 217 14.29 -7.50 -10.03
C THR A 217 13.76 -6.42 -9.07
N TYR A 218 12.46 -6.43 -8.81
CA TYR A 218 11.85 -5.52 -7.84
C TYR A 218 12.48 -5.67 -6.45
N THR A 219 12.62 -6.91 -5.96
CA THR A 219 13.22 -7.22 -4.67
C THR A 219 14.66 -6.73 -4.56
N GLN A 220 15.47 -6.89 -5.64
CA GLN A 220 16.84 -6.36 -5.66
C GLN A 220 16.87 -4.84 -5.56
N ALA A 221 15.98 -4.15 -6.28
CA ALA A 221 15.94 -2.69 -6.24
C ALA A 221 15.50 -2.16 -4.86
N VAL A 222 14.55 -2.82 -4.20
CA VAL A 222 14.17 -2.50 -2.82
C VAL A 222 15.36 -2.65 -1.88
N ALA A 223 16.12 -3.76 -1.97
CA ALA A 223 17.32 -3.99 -1.17
C ALA A 223 18.43 -2.96 -1.45
N GLU A 224 18.50 -2.40 -2.67
CA GLU A 224 19.41 -1.31 -3.05
C GLU A 224 18.92 0.08 -2.58
N GLY A 225 17.78 0.18 -1.89
CA GLY A 225 17.22 1.43 -1.35
C GLY A 225 16.44 2.23 -2.40
N MET A 226 15.66 1.57 -3.24
CA MET A 226 14.80 2.23 -4.23
C MET A 226 13.78 3.16 -3.59
N TYR A 227 13.19 2.76 -2.47
CA TYR A 227 12.28 3.61 -1.71
C TYR A 227 13.04 4.47 -0.70
N VAL A 228 12.64 5.72 -0.62
CA VAL A 228 13.27 6.74 0.22
C VAL A 228 12.20 7.51 1.00
N PRO A 229 12.56 8.25 2.08
CA PRO A 229 11.62 9.11 2.78
C PRO A 229 10.94 10.11 1.84
N LEU A 230 9.67 10.42 2.10
CA LEU A 230 8.90 11.37 1.30
C LEU A 230 9.62 12.73 1.18
N GLY A 231 9.75 13.20 -0.05
CA GLY A 231 10.48 14.42 -0.40
C GLY A 231 11.97 14.24 -0.62
N ALA A 232 12.50 13.01 -0.48
CA ALA A 232 13.90 12.70 -0.77
C ALA A 232 14.10 11.98 -2.11
N GLY A 233 13.02 11.58 -2.78
CA GLY A 233 13.03 10.91 -4.07
C GLY A 233 12.61 11.82 -5.23
N ASP A 234 12.16 11.18 -6.30
CA ASP A 234 11.86 11.83 -7.57
C ASP A 234 10.35 11.93 -7.86
N VAL A 235 9.47 11.44 -6.96
CA VAL A 235 8.02 11.51 -7.12
C VAL A 235 7.51 12.90 -6.67
N ASP A 236 6.69 13.55 -7.49
CA ASP A 236 6.05 14.82 -7.09
C ASP A 236 4.91 14.60 -6.09
N ILE A 237 5.28 14.14 -4.87
CA ILE A 237 4.33 13.89 -3.78
C ILE A 237 3.50 15.13 -3.47
N ALA A 238 4.12 16.31 -3.44
CA ALA A 238 3.41 17.56 -3.14
C ALA A 238 2.36 17.90 -4.21
N GLY A 239 2.70 17.71 -5.49
CA GLY A 239 1.78 17.89 -6.60
C GLY A 239 0.62 16.89 -6.57
N ILE A 240 0.89 15.63 -6.22
CA ILE A 240 -0.13 14.58 -6.10
C ILE A 240 -1.09 14.91 -4.95
N VAL A 241 -0.59 15.21 -3.76
CA VAL A 241 -1.42 15.61 -2.61
C VAL A 241 -2.27 16.81 -2.97
N LYS A 242 -1.68 17.84 -3.61
CA LYS A 242 -2.43 19.01 -4.06
C LYS A 242 -3.53 18.64 -5.08
N ALA A 243 -3.24 17.80 -6.05
CA ALA A 243 -4.22 17.39 -7.05
C ALA A 243 -5.41 16.64 -6.42
N LEU A 244 -5.15 15.77 -5.45
CA LEU A 244 -6.19 15.06 -4.70
C LEU A 244 -7.03 15.99 -3.82
N GLU A 245 -6.39 16.87 -3.04
CA GLU A 245 -7.09 17.83 -2.17
C GLU A 245 -7.94 18.83 -2.98
N ASP A 246 -7.44 19.34 -4.11
CA ASP A 246 -8.17 20.25 -5.01
C ASP A 246 -9.45 19.59 -5.58
N ASN A 247 -9.48 18.25 -5.66
CA ASN A 247 -10.64 17.46 -6.10
C ASN A 247 -11.47 16.88 -4.94
N GLY A 248 -11.21 17.31 -3.70
CA GLY A 248 -12.02 16.94 -2.53
C GLY A 248 -11.77 15.53 -1.99
N PHE A 249 -10.56 14.98 -2.18
CA PHE A 249 -10.18 13.69 -1.60
C PHE A 249 -10.34 13.72 -0.08
N ASP A 250 -11.12 12.78 0.44
CA ASP A 250 -11.43 12.64 1.86
C ASP A 250 -10.88 11.34 2.48
N GLY A 251 -10.11 10.58 1.71
CA GLY A 251 -9.47 9.33 2.12
C GLY A 251 -8.26 9.52 3.04
N TRP A 252 -7.53 8.44 3.25
CA TRP A 252 -6.30 8.42 4.00
C TRP A 252 -5.09 8.47 3.07
N TYR A 253 -4.06 9.18 3.50
CA TYR A 253 -2.71 9.11 2.95
C TYR A 253 -1.89 8.21 3.87
N VAL A 254 -1.61 7.00 3.42
CA VAL A 254 -0.78 6.04 4.15
C VAL A 254 0.65 6.20 3.67
N MET A 255 1.55 6.52 4.58
CA MET A 255 2.98 6.58 4.25
C MET A 255 3.56 5.18 4.26
N GLU A 256 4.20 4.82 3.17
CA GLU A 256 4.89 3.56 2.99
C GLU A 256 6.28 3.75 2.40
N GLN A 257 7.22 2.98 2.89
CA GLN A 257 8.56 2.85 2.37
C GLN A 257 8.94 1.37 2.47
N ASP A 258 8.94 0.67 1.35
CA ASP A 258 9.28 -0.75 1.38
C ASP A 258 10.74 -0.91 1.75
N ASN A 259 10.97 -1.56 2.86
CA ASN A 259 12.31 -1.78 3.42
C ASN A 259 12.61 -3.27 3.57
N ILE A 260 13.82 -3.67 3.17
CA ILE A 260 14.38 -4.98 3.49
C ILE A 260 15.46 -4.77 4.56
N LEU A 261 15.22 -5.27 5.75
CA LEU A 261 16.14 -5.11 6.87
C LEU A 261 17.03 -6.34 7.00
N ASP A 262 18.34 -6.17 7.09
CA ASP A 262 19.29 -7.27 7.32
C ASP A 262 19.25 -7.81 8.75
N ALA A 263 18.94 -6.93 9.71
CA ALA A 263 18.86 -7.24 11.13
C ALA A 263 17.94 -6.27 11.86
N GLU A 264 17.68 -6.54 13.13
CA GLU A 264 16.95 -5.60 13.98
C GLU A 264 17.70 -4.25 14.07
N PRO A 265 17.06 -3.11 13.73
CA PRO A 265 17.69 -1.81 13.84
C PRO A 265 18.07 -1.51 15.29
N GLU A 266 19.31 -1.04 15.52
CA GLU A 266 19.73 -0.51 16.82
C GLU A 266 18.82 0.69 17.18
N GLY A 267 18.35 0.75 18.41
CA GLY A 267 17.26 1.59 18.92
C GLY A 267 17.15 3.01 18.34
N SER A 268 16.03 3.65 18.61
CA SER A 268 15.56 4.93 18.07
C SER A 268 16.48 6.17 18.28
N GLU A 269 17.61 6.02 18.95
CA GLU A 269 18.50 7.15 19.32
C GLU A 269 19.56 7.52 18.26
N GLY A 270 19.65 6.77 17.16
CA GLY A 270 20.73 6.92 16.19
C GLY A 270 20.48 7.84 14.99
N GLY A 271 19.27 8.33 14.76
CA GLY A 271 18.96 9.19 13.59
C GLY A 271 19.01 8.48 12.23
N ALA A 272 18.99 7.15 12.19
CA ALA A 272 18.95 6.33 11.01
C ALA A 272 17.95 5.17 11.18
N GLY A 273 17.45 4.62 10.06
CA GLY A 273 16.53 3.49 10.02
C GLY A 273 15.05 3.89 10.00
N PRO A 274 14.13 2.91 10.05
CA PRO A 274 12.70 3.09 9.75
C PRO A 274 12.03 4.23 10.52
N LEU A 275 12.27 4.35 11.82
CA LEU A 275 11.68 5.42 12.62
C LEU A 275 12.11 6.83 12.13
N ALA A 276 13.41 7.00 11.83
CA ALA A 276 13.92 8.28 11.35
C ALA A 276 13.35 8.64 9.96
N ASP A 277 13.23 7.65 9.09
CA ASP A 277 12.68 7.81 7.75
C ASP A 277 11.20 8.19 7.80
N VAL A 278 10.41 7.53 8.65
CA VAL A 278 9.00 7.87 8.85
C VAL A 278 8.85 9.26 9.49
N GLN A 279 9.70 9.64 10.45
CA GLN A 279 9.69 10.99 11.01
C GLN A 279 10.02 12.06 9.96
N ALA A 280 10.96 11.80 9.06
CA ALA A 280 11.27 12.68 7.94
C ALA A 280 10.05 12.83 7.01
N SER A 281 9.40 11.72 6.67
CA SER A 281 8.18 11.69 5.83
C SER A 281 7.01 12.45 6.48
N VAL A 282 6.77 12.27 7.79
CA VAL A 282 5.76 13.05 8.54
C VAL A 282 6.08 14.55 8.47
N SER A 283 7.35 14.91 8.68
CA SER A 283 7.79 16.31 8.65
C SER A 283 7.62 16.94 7.27
N PHE A 284 7.86 16.17 6.21
CA PHE A 284 7.63 16.60 4.84
C PHE A 284 6.14 16.87 4.57
N LEU A 285 5.25 15.93 4.92
CA LEU A 285 3.80 16.09 4.72
C LEU A 285 3.22 17.26 5.52
N GLN A 286 3.75 17.53 6.71
CA GLN A 286 3.36 18.72 7.49
C GLN A 286 3.70 20.02 6.77
N LYS A 287 4.84 20.10 6.07
CA LYS A 287 5.21 21.28 5.26
C LYS A 287 4.29 21.42 4.05
N VAL A 288 4.05 20.32 3.32
CA VAL A 288 3.14 20.29 2.15
C VAL A 288 1.76 20.86 2.55
N THR A 289 1.21 20.44 3.70
CA THR A 289 -0.12 20.88 4.15
C THR A 289 -0.13 22.31 4.71
N SER A 290 0.98 22.80 5.25
CA SER A 290 1.07 24.18 5.76
C SER A 290 1.32 25.22 4.68
N GLY A 291 1.50 24.82 3.42
CA GLY A 291 1.82 25.73 2.30
C GLY A 291 3.23 26.33 2.37
N VAL A 292 4.08 25.80 3.23
CA VAL A 292 5.50 26.15 3.26
C VAL A 292 6.22 25.35 2.19
N SER A 293 6.95 26.03 1.28
CA SER A 293 7.74 25.36 0.25
C SER A 293 8.60 24.25 0.87
N ALA A 294 8.39 23.03 0.42
CA ALA A 294 9.12 21.85 0.86
C ALA A 294 10.54 21.84 0.27
#